data_6d2bf112a791165d5517369795165f1f
#
_entry.id   6d2bf112a791165d5517369795165f1f
#
_cell.length_a   1.000
_cell.length_b   1.000
_cell.length_c   1.000
_cell.angle_alpha   90.00
_cell.angle_beta   90.00
_cell.angle_gamma   90.00
#
_symmetry.space_group_name_H-M   'P 1'
#
loop_
_entity.id
_entity.type
_entity.pdbx_description
1 polymer ?
#
loop_
_entity_poly.entity_id
_entity_poly.type
_entity_poly.pdbx_seq_one_letter_code
_entity_poly.pdbx_strand_id
1 'polypeptide(L)'
;MFPTDVQHDVGIWHVAPAAWGLIILAVGGYCTWRMLKPAEPQWQRRANTGALGTLVVSIWFAGSFLQRDAMRYESVHMASHLVVMLVIAPLAVLAVSTSSYARVSSWTPLRALRNPVVCFLMLAILIPAFHLTLFGAKVMEYNALHAVELAFFGLVGLFYWRLVLSVSSEIHLPTYGQRVAYVTLAIPVIFFAGVAMMSMDHPLATMGNLSSSQAVHDVHQAGLVMIVVGDGLLSFYAIGLFAAWWMSGRARRVDPLGRGRLVVSAT
;
A
#
# COMPACT_ATOMS: atom_id res chain seq x y z
N MET A 1 -29.97 33.61 -8.54
CA MET A 1 -30.60 32.40 -9.09
C MET A 1 -29.51 31.34 -8.98
N PHE A 2 -29.47 30.59 -7.89
CA PHE A 2 -28.48 29.53 -7.66
C PHE A 2 -28.91 28.30 -8.44
N PRO A 3 -27.98 27.65 -9.19
CA PRO A 3 -28.33 26.39 -9.83
C PRO A 3 -28.54 25.33 -8.73
N THR A 4 -29.75 24.81 -8.67
CA THR A 4 -30.16 23.72 -7.78
C THR A 4 -29.78 22.35 -8.32
N ASP A 5 -28.56 22.18 -8.80
CA ASP A 5 -28.01 20.89 -9.17
C ASP A 5 -26.80 20.52 -8.29
N VAL A 6 -26.98 20.62 -6.97
CA VAL A 6 -26.25 19.81 -6.03
C VAL A 6 -26.86 18.41 -6.08
N GLN A 7 -26.64 17.73 -7.19
CA GLN A 7 -27.01 16.33 -7.29
C GLN A 7 -26.00 15.49 -6.50
N HIS A 8 -26.44 15.26 -5.25
CA HIS A 8 -26.10 14.12 -4.42
C HIS A 8 -24.62 13.82 -4.21
N ASP A 9 -24.18 14.41 -3.17
CA ASP A 9 -23.42 13.79 -2.09
C ASP A 9 -23.71 12.26 -1.97
N VAL A 10 -23.26 11.51 -2.94
CA VAL A 10 -23.19 10.05 -2.84
C VAL A 10 -22.06 9.82 -1.88
N GLY A 11 -22.40 9.66 -0.61
CA GLY A 11 -21.49 9.62 0.51
C GLY A 11 -20.25 8.81 0.22
N ILE A 12 -19.13 9.23 0.76
CA ILE A 12 -17.77 8.66 0.66
C ILE A 12 -17.74 7.12 0.80
N TRP A 13 -18.81 6.53 1.29
CA TRP A 13 -18.97 5.10 1.57
C TRP A 13 -19.72 4.31 0.48
N HIS A 14 -20.15 4.94 -0.62
CA HIS A 14 -20.82 4.22 -1.70
C HIS A 14 -19.83 3.38 -2.51
N VAL A 15 -19.79 2.12 -2.17
CA VAL A 15 -19.19 1.07 -3.01
C VAL A 15 -20.30 0.49 -3.88
N ALA A 16 -20.00 0.25 -5.17
CA ALA A 16 -20.95 -0.34 -6.09
C ALA A 16 -21.54 -1.63 -5.49
N PRO A 17 -22.86 -1.84 -5.52
CA PRO A 17 -23.51 -3.01 -4.92
C PRO A 17 -22.92 -4.35 -5.38
N ALA A 18 -22.49 -4.42 -6.66
CA ALA A 18 -21.82 -5.59 -7.21
C ALA A 18 -20.49 -5.91 -6.50
N ALA A 19 -19.71 -4.87 -6.09
CA ALA A 19 -18.46 -5.07 -5.35
C ALA A 19 -18.74 -5.67 -3.96
N TRP A 20 -19.78 -5.22 -3.26
CA TRP A 20 -20.20 -5.85 -2.00
C TRP A 20 -20.61 -7.30 -2.18
N GLY A 21 -21.36 -7.62 -3.24
CA GLY A 21 -21.70 -9.00 -3.57
C GLY A 21 -20.48 -9.88 -3.77
N LEU A 22 -19.50 -9.42 -4.53
CA LEU A 22 -18.24 -10.16 -4.76
C LEU A 22 -17.41 -10.32 -3.48
N ILE A 23 -17.35 -9.29 -2.62
CA ILE A 23 -16.66 -9.36 -1.32
C ILE A 23 -17.31 -10.42 -0.43
N ILE A 24 -18.64 -10.41 -0.32
CA ILE A 24 -19.39 -11.38 0.49
C ILE A 24 -19.15 -12.82 -0.02
N LEU A 25 -19.17 -13.02 -1.34
CA LEU A 25 -18.90 -14.33 -1.96
C LEU A 25 -17.45 -14.77 -1.71
N ALA A 26 -16.47 -13.88 -1.83
CA ALA A 26 -15.07 -14.18 -1.59
C ALA A 26 -14.81 -14.56 -0.11
N VAL A 27 -15.34 -13.78 0.82
CA VAL A 27 -15.20 -14.03 2.27
C VAL A 27 -15.97 -15.27 2.67
N GLY A 28 -17.22 -15.42 2.25
CA GLY A 28 -18.05 -16.59 2.55
C GLY A 28 -17.45 -17.87 1.99
N GLY A 29 -17.01 -17.86 0.74
CA GLY A 29 -16.32 -18.99 0.10
C GLY A 29 -15.03 -19.37 0.83
N TYR A 30 -14.22 -18.40 1.22
CA TYR A 30 -13.00 -18.64 2.00
C TYR A 30 -13.32 -19.23 3.39
N CYS A 31 -14.30 -18.67 4.11
CA CYS A 31 -14.70 -19.20 5.41
C CYS A 31 -15.20 -20.64 5.31
N THR A 32 -16.05 -20.96 4.33
CA THR A 32 -16.53 -22.31 4.07
C THR A 32 -15.40 -23.29 3.76
N TRP A 33 -14.49 -22.88 2.86
CA TRP A 33 -13.32 -23.70 2.52
C TRP A 33 -12.41 -23.94 3.75
N ARG A 34 -12.25 -22.94 4.62
CA ARG A 34 -11.49 -23.04 5.88
C ARG A 34 -12.12 -24.03 6.86
N MET A 35 -13.45 -24.09 6.95
CA MET A 35 -14.14 -25.06 7.79
C MET A 35 -13.94 -26.49 7.29
N LEU A 36 -13.87 -26.67 5.97
CA LEU A 36 -13.66 -27.98 5.35
C LEU A 36 -12.20 -28.46 5.41
N LYS A 37 -11.23 -27.55 5.55
CA LYS A 37 -9.79 -27.86 5.61
C LYS A 37 -9.11 -27.23 6.83
N PRO A 38 -9.38 -27.68 8.06
CA PRO A 38 -8.87 -27.06 9.27
C PRO A 38 -7.36 -27.27 9.50
N ALA A 39 -6.76 -28.33 8.94
CA ALA A 39 -5.38 -28.75 9.19
C ALA A 39 -4.40 -28.27 8.11
N GLU A 40 -4.26 -26.93 7.93
CA GLU A 40 -3.30 -26.37 7.01
C GLU A 40 -2.02 -25.91 7.72
N PRO A 41 -0.83 -26.03 7.07
CA PRO A 41 0.40 -25.42 7.54
C PRO A 41 0.26 -23.91 7.74
N GLN A 42 0.95 -23.37 8.74
CA GLN A 42 0.85 -21.94 9.10
C GLN A 42 1.20 -21.00 7.93
N TRP A 43 2.20 -21.37 7.12
CA TRP A 43 2.60 -20.58 5.94
C TRP A 43 1.49 -20.51 4.90
N GLN A 44 0.75 -21.62 4.69
CA GLN A 44 -0.35 -21.67 3.73
C GLN A 44 -1.55 -20.85 4.22
N ARG A 45 -1.86 -20.92 5.53
CA ARG A 45 -2.88 -20.04 6.14
C ARG A 45 -2.54 -18.57 5.89
N ARG A 46 -1.28 -18.17 6.11
CA ARG A 46 -0.82 -16.80 5.90
C ARG A 46 -0.99 -16.38 4.44
N ALA A 47 -0.59 -17.23 3.50
CA ALA A 47 -0.72 -16.96 2.07
C ALA A 47 -2.19 -16.84 1.64
N ASN A 48 -3.05 -17.75 2.09
CA ASN A 48 -4.47 -17.75 1.77
C ASN A 48 -5.20 -16.53 2.37
N THR A 49 -4.86 -16.15 3.60
CA THR A 49 -5.42 -14.96 4.25
C THR A 49 -4.93 -13.68 3.54
N GLY A 50 -3.67 -13.63 3.13
CA GLY A 50 -3.12 -12.54 2.34
C GLY A 50 -3.81 -12.42 0.98
N ALA A 51 -4.04 -13.55 0.29
CA ALA A 51 -4.74 -13.59 -0.99
C ALA A 51 -6.20 -13.10 -0.87
N LEU A 52 -6.92 -13.58 0.15
CA LEU A 52 -8.28 -13.12 0.42
C LEU A 52 -8.30 -11.61 0.74
N GLY A 53 -7.41 -11.16 1.64
CA GLY A 53 -7.32 -9.74 1.99
C GLY A 53 -7.03 -8.87 0.77
N THR A 54 -6.08 -9.28 -0.06
CA THR A 54 -5.76 -8.59 -1.33
C THR A 54 -6.99 -8.53 -2.24
N LEU A 55 -7.66 -9.66 -2.43
CA LEU A 55 -8.85 -9.74 -3.28
C LEU A 55 -9.98 -8.83 -2.77
N VAL A 56 -10.31 -8.92 -1.48
CA VAL A 56 -11.37 -8.13 -0.85
C VAL A 56 -11.08 -6.64 -0.96
N VAL A 57 -9.87 -6.20 -0.61
CA VAL A 57 -9.50 -4.78 -0.68
C VAL A 57 -9.44 -4.30 -2.12
N SER A 58 -8.96 -5.12 -3.07
CA SER A 58 -8.93 -4.73 -4.49
C SER A 58 -10.33 -4.60 -5.09
N ILE A 59 -11.26 -5.50 -4.74
CA ILE A 59 -12.66 -5.40 -5.18
C ILE A 59 -13.31 -4.15 -4.59
N TRP A 60 -13.11 -3.92 -3.28
CA TRP A 60 -13.60 -2.72 -2.62
C TRP A 60 -13.03 -1.47 -3.27
N PHE A 61 -11.72 -1.42 -3.50
CA PHE A 61 -11.04 -0.30 -4.13
C PHE A 61 -11.59 -0.01 -5.53
N ALA A 62 -11.71 -1.04 -6.38
CA ALA A 62 -12.21 -0.91 -7.75
C ALA A 62 -13.68 -0.44 -7.80
N GLY A 63 -14.50 -0.81 -6.79
CA GLY A 63 -15.89 -0.40 -6.69
C GLY A 63 -16.14 0.88 -5.90
N SER A 64 -15.08 1.48 -5.31
CA SER A 64 -15.20 2.65 -4.43
C SER A 64 -15.11 3.97 -5.18
N PHE A 65 -15.43 5.03 -4.45
CA PHE A 65 -15.24 6.41 -4.92
C PHE A 65 -13.76 6.71 -5.21
N LEU A 66 -12.82 6.03 -4.53
CA LEU A 66 -11.39 6.22 -4.76
C LEU A 66 -10.99 6.00 -6.22
N GLN A 67 -11.53 4.94 -6.84
CA GLN A 67 -11.28 4.69 -8.26
C GLN A 67 -12.09 5.60 -9.18
N ARG A 68 -13.35 5.88 -8.78
CA ARG A 68 -14.27 6.67 -9.61
C ARG A 68 -13.88 8.15 -9.68
N ASP A 69 -13.47 8.73 -8.54
CA ASP A 69 -13.27 10.16 -8.40
C ASP A 69 -11.78 10.56 -8.37
N ALA A 70 -10.84 9.59 -8.48
CA ALA A 70 -9.40 9.85 -8.51
C ALA A 70 -8.96 10.80 -9.65
N MET A 71 -9.69 10.82 -10.76
CA MET A 71 -9.42 11.73 -11.89
C MET A 71 -10.15 13.08 -11.76
N ARG A 72 -10.85 13.31 -10.65
CA ARG A 72 -11.59 14.56 -10.38
C ARG A 72 -10.98 15.37 -9.26
N TYR A 73 -10.40 14.67 -8.27
CA TYR A 73 -9.87 15.27 -7.04
C TYR A 73 -8.48 14.73 -6.75
N GLU A 74 -7.52 15.64 -6.55
CA GLU A 74 -6.15 15.30 -6.19
C GLU A 74 -6.07 14.57 -4.85
N SER A 75 -6.89 14.98 -3.88
CA SER A 75 -6.99 14.32 -2.57
C SER A 75 -7.44 12.85 -2.67
N VAL A 76 -8.38 12.54 -3.56
CA VAL A 76 -8.85 11.19 -3.82
C VAL A 76 -7.79 10.37 -4.58
N HIS A 77 -7.07 11.01 -5.51
CA HIS A 77 -5.95 10.42 -6.22
C HIS A 77 -4.84 9.99 -5.25
N MET A 78 -4.43 10.87 -4.33
CA MET A 78 -3.46 10.53 -3.29
C MET A 78 -3.92 9.37 -2.40
N ALA A 79 -5.18 9.40 -1.97
CA ALA A 79 -5.75 8.29 -1.19
C ALA A 79 -5.70 6.96 -1.96
N SER A 80 -5.91 6.98 -3.27
CA SER A 80 -5.82 5.80 -4.13
C SER A 80 -4.42 5.20 -4.15
N HIS A 81 -3.38 6.02 -4.28
CA HIS A 81 -1.99 5.58 -4.21
C HIS A 81 -1.64 4.98 -2.84
N LEU A 82 -2.07 5.62 -1.75
CA LEU A 82 -1.84 5.11 -0.40
C LEU A 82 -2.51 3.75 -0.18
N VAL A 83 -3.73 3.54 -0.66
CA VAL A 83 -4.41 2.24 -0.57
C VAL A 83 -3.64 1.18 -1.35
N VAL A 84 -3.20 1.46 -2.58
CA VAL A 84 -2.45 0.49 -3.39
C VAL A 84 -1.10 0.18 -2.75
N MET A 85 -0.35 1.20 -2.32
CA MET A 85 1.00 1.04 -1.79
C MET A 85 1.04 0.50 -0.36
N LEU A 86 0.16 1.00 0.51
CA LEU A 86 0.24 0.74 1.95
C LEU A 86 -0.77 -0.29 2.46
N VAL A 87 -1.76 -0.70 1.65
CA VAL A 87 -2.75 -1.71 2.04
C VAL A 87 -2.73 -2.90 1.10
N ILE A 88 -2.92 -2.70 -0.21
CA ILE A 88 -2.98 -3.81 -1.18
C ILE A 88 -1.61 -4.48 -1.32
N ALA A 89 -0.55 -3.72 -1.49
CA ALA A 89 0.79 -4.27 -1.71
C ALA A 89 1.29 -5.13 -0.53
N PRO A 90 1.21 -4.72 0.75
CA PRO A 90 1.61 -5.59 1.87
C PRO A 90 0.75 -6.86 1.98
N LEU A 91 -0.57 -6.77 1.73
CA LEU A 91 -1.44 -7.96 1.69
C LEU A 91 -1.05 -8.91 0.56
N ALA A 92 -0.77 -8.38 -0.63
CA ALA A 92 -0.35 -9.16 -1.78
C ALA A 92 1.02 -9.85 -1.56
N VAL A 93 1.94 -9.21 -0.83
CA VAL A 93 3.21 -9.84 -0.44
C VAL A 93 2.99 -11.08 0.41
N LEU A 94 1.97 -11.10 1.28
CA LEU A 94 1.63 -12.27 2.08
C LEU A 94 1.07 -13.41 1.22
N ALA A 95 0.41 -13.08 0.11
CA ALA A 95 -0.20 -14.03 -0.83
C ALA A 95 0.83 -14.65 -1.79
N VAL A 96 1.84 -13.88 -2.20
CA VAL A 96 2.81 -14.30 -3.22
C VAL A 96 3.81 -15.30 -2.64
N SER A 97 3.91 -16.47 -3.29
CA SER A 97 4.92 -17.48 -2.93
C SER A 97 6.33 -16.98 -3.23
N THR A 98 7.32 -17.51 -2.49
CA THR A 98 8.74 -17.20 -2.70
C THR A 98 9.20 -17.55 -4.12
N SER A 99 8.75 -18.67 -4.67
CA SER A 99 9.08 -19.11 -6.02
C SER A 99 8.50 -18.18 -7.09
N SER A 100 7.26 -17.72 -6.92
CA SER A 100 6.65 -16.75 -7.84
C SER A 100 7.39 -15.41 -7.82
N TYR A 101 7.73 -14.93 -6.62
CA TYR A 101 8.53 -13.72 -6.49
C TYR A 101 9.90 -13.86 -7.13
N ALA A 102 10.61 -14.97 -6.89
CA ALA A 102 11.92 -15.24 -7.48
C ALA A 102 11.85 -15.22 -9.02
N ARG A 103 10.81 -15.81 -9.60
CA ARG A 103 10.59 -15.82 -11.06
C ARG A 103 10.37 -14.41 -11.61
N VAL A 104 9.50 -13.60 -10.99
CA VAL A 104 9.25 -12.22 -11.42
C VAL A 104 10.48 -11.36 -11.26
N SER A 105 11.18 -11.48 -10.14
CA SER A 105 12.37 -10.67 -9.83
C SER A 105 13.64 -11.11 -10.58
N SER A 106 13.63 -12.27 -11.26
CA SER A 106 14.71 -12.68 -12.15
C SER A 106 14.72 -11.93 -13.48
N TRP A 107 13.59 -11.32 -13.84
CA TRP A 107 13.51 -10.49 -15.04
C TRP A 107 14.42 -9.26 -14.89
N THR A 108 15.28 -9.05 -15.89
CA THR A 108 16.38 -8.07 -15.83
C THR A 108 15.97 -6.66 -15.36
N PRO A 109 14.87 -6.04 -15.87
CA PRO A 109 14.47 -4.70 -15.41
C PRO A 109 14.08 -4.65 -13.93
N LEU A 110 13.51 -5.74 -13.39
CA LEU A 110 13.02 -5.79 -12.01
C LEU A 110 14.09 -6.27 -11.01
N ARG A 111 15.20 -6.81 -11.51
CA ARG A 111 16.28 -7.33 -10.68
C ARG A 111 16.87 -6.27 -9.74
N ALA A 112 16.96 -5.03 -10.22
CA ALA A 112 17.45 -3.90 -9.43
C ALA A 112 16.58 -3.62 -8.18
N LEU A 113 15.26 -3.83 -8.25
CA LEU A 113 14.31 -3.63 -7.14
C LEU A 113 14.47 -4.66 -6.00
N ARG A 114 15.31 -5.69 -6.19
CA ARG A 114 15.70 -6.59 -5.09
C ARG A 114 16.67 -5.94 -4.11
N ASN A 115 17.39 -4.90 -4.55
CA ASN A 115 18.27 -4.12 -3.69
C ASN A 115 17.41 -3.15 -2.87
N PRO A 116 17.49 -3.17 -1.52
CA PRO A 116 16.68 -2.31 -0.68
C PRO A 116 16.94 -0.81 -0.91
N VAL A 117 18.17 -0.43 -1.19
CA VAL A 117 18.53 0.97 -1.46
C VAL A 117 17.89 1.42 -2.78
N VAL A 118 18.00 0.60 -3.83
CA VAL A 118 17.41 0.93 -5.14
C VAL A 118 15.88 1.01 -5.03
N CYS A 119 15.25 0.07 -4.34
CA CYS A 119 13.80 0.07 -4.15
C CYS A 119 13.34 1.29 -3.36
N PHE A 120 14.07 1.67 -2.31
CA PHE A 120 13.79 2.88 -1.53
C PHE A 120 13.97 4.16 -2.36
N LEU A 121 15.07 4.27 -3.12
CA LEU A 121 15.32 5.43 -3.99
C LEU A 121 14.27 5.54 -5.09
N MET A 122 13.82 4.43 -5.66
CA MET A 122 12.70 4.44 -6.60
C MET A 122 11.44 5.02 -5.96
N LEU A 123 11.09 4.59 -4.75
CA LEU A 123 9.96 5.16 -4.00
C LEU A 123 10.15 6.66 -3.76
N ALA A 124 11.33 7.05 -3.27
CA ALA A 124 11.65 8.43 -2.93
C ALA A 124 11.70 9.38 -4.14
N ILE A 125 11.96 8.85 -5.34
CA ILE A 125 11.93 9.61 -6.59
C ILE A 125 10.54 9.63 -7.19
N LEU A 126 9.82 8.50 -7.19
CA LEU A 126 8.50 8.39 -7.79
C LEU A 126 7.48 9.31 -7.15
N ILE A 127 7.45 9.35 -5.82
CA ILE A 127 6.48 10.19 -5.10
C ILE A 127 6.58 11.65 -5.57
N PRO A 128 7.73 12.35 -5.46
CA PRO A 128 7.81 13.73 -5.95
C PRO A 128 7.69 13.84 -7.48
N ALA A 129 8.15 12.86 -8.25
CA ALA A 129 8.09 12.93 -9.72
C ALA A 129 6.65 12.95 -10.24
N PHE A 130 5.75 12.16 -9.65
CA PHE A 130 4.36 12.13 -10.07
C PHE A 130 3.51 13.23 -9.43
N HIS A 131 3.86 13.72 -8.24
CA HIS A 131 2.98 14.62 -7.50
C HIS A 131 3.45 16.07 -7.44
N LEU A 132 4.74 16.32 -7.72
CA LEU A 132 5.33 17.66 -7.63
C LEU A 132 5.88 18.18 -8.98
N THR A 133 5.54 17.51 -10.10
CA THR A 133 6.06 17.91 -11.41
C THR A 133 4.99 17.95 -12.49
N LEU A 134 5.27 18.67 -13.57
CA LEU A 134 4.42 18.69 -14.78
C LEU A 134 4.28 17.32 -15.45
N PHE A 135 5.18 16.36 -15.17
CA PHE A 135 5.06 15.00 -15.66
C PHE A 135 3.84 14.30 -15.05
N GLY A 136 3.66 14.39 -13.73
CA GLY A 136 2.48 13.85 -13.06
C GLY A 136 1.19 14.51 -13.56
N ALA A 137 1.20 15.84 -13.74
CA ALA A 137 0.08 16.57 -14.32
C ALA A 137 -0.34 16.00 -15.70
N LYS A 138 0.63 15.64 -16.54
CA LYS A 138 0.36 15.00 -17.85
C LYS A 138 -0.21 13.58 -17.74
N VAL A 139 0.24 12.82 -16.75
CA VAL A 139 -0.31 11.47 -16.50
C VAL A 139 -1.80 11.56 -16.16
N MET A 140 -2.20 12.58 -15.41
CA MET A 140 -3.59 12.80 -15.00
C MET A 140 -4.53 13.23 -16.15
N GLU A 141 -4.02 13.59 -17.32
CA GLU A 141 -4.86 13.89 -18.48
C GLU A 141 -5.51 12.62 -19.09
N TYR A 142 -4.96 11.42 -18.81
CA TYR A 142 -5.38 10.18 -19.46
C TYR A 142 -5.61 9.04 -18.46
N ASN A 143 -6.81 8.49 -18.43
CA ASN A 143 -7.16 7.34 -17.57
C ASN A 143 -6.21 6.13 -17.74
N ALA A 144 -5.73 5.88 -18.97
CA ALA A 144 -4.80 4.79 -19.25
C ALA A 144 -3.43 5.02 -18.60
N LEU A 145 -2.92 6.25 -18.60
CA LEU A 145 -1.65 6.60 -17.96
C LEU A 145 -1.76 6.53 -16.43
N HIS A 146 -2.87 7.00 -15.86
CA HIS A 146 -3.15 6.84 -14.43
C HIS A 146 -3.20 5.36 -14.01
N ALA A 147 -3.82 4.50 -14.82
CA ALA A 147 -3.83 3.06 -14.54
C ALA A 147 -2.41 2.45 -14.58
N VAL A 148 -1.55 2.89 -15.50
CA VAL A 148 -0.14 2.49 -15.57
C VAL A 148 0.63 3.01 -14.36
N GLU A 149 0.42 4.25 -13.97
CA GLU A 149 0.98 4.85 -12.76
C GLU A 149 0.63 4.03 -11.52
N LEU A 150 -0.66 3.76 -11.32
CA LEU A 150 -1.17 2.99 -10.18
C LEU A 150 -0.58 1.57 -10.16
N ALA A 151 -0.47 0.91 -11.32
CA ALA A 151 0.18 -0.40 -11.44
C ALA A 151 1.68 -0.32 -11.09
N PHE A 152 2.34 0.76 -11.46
CA PHE A 152 3.75 0.98 -11.17
C PHE A 152 3.99 1.23 -9.67
N PHE A 153 3.17 2.05 -9.01
CA PHE A 153 3.19 2.20 -7.55
C PHE A 153 2.91 0.89 -6.83
N GLY A 154 1.95 0.11 -7.34
CA GLY A 154 1.68 -1.24 -6.82
C GLY A 154 2.88 -2.17 -6.93
N LEU A 155 3.56 -2.18 -8.07
CA LEU A 155 4.75 -2.99 -8.30
C LEU A 155 5.91 -2.59 -7.37
N VAL A 156 6.23 -1.29 -7.29
CA VAL A 156 7.27 -0.79 -6.37
C VAL A 156 6.89 -1.09 -4.91
N GLY A 157 5.62 -0.93 -4.56
CA GLY A 157 5.09 -1.29 -3.25
C GLY A 157 5.27 -2.77 -2.93
N LEU A 158 5.03 -3.69 -3.89
CA LEU A 158 5.27 -5.13 -3.71
C LEU A 158 6.74 -5.44 -3.40
N PHE A 159 7.68 -4.84 -4.12
CA PHE A 159 9.11 -5.03 -3.86
C PHE A 159 9.51 -4.42 -2.51
N TYR A 160 9.02 -3.22 -2.19
CA TYR A 160 9.25 -2.56 -0.92
C TYR A 160 8.78 -3.40 0.27
N TRP A 161 7.52 -3.83 0.26
CA TRP A 161 6.94 -4.62 1.34
C TRP A 161 7.51 -6.04 1.41
N ARG A 162 7.96 -6.59 0.28
CA ARG A 162 8.65 -7.88 0.29
C ARG A 162 9.91 -7.83 1.15
N LEU A 163 10.69 -6.75 1.10
CA LEU A 163 11.87 -6.55 1.94
C LEU A 163 11.50 -6.45 3.43
N VAL A 164 10.35 -5.88 3.73
CA VAL A 164 9.88 -5.67 5.12
C VAL A 164 9.23 -6.93 5.70
N LEU A 165 8.34 -7.58 4.95
CA LEU A 165 7.44 -8.64 5.46
C LEU A 165 7.91 -10.07 5.16
N SER A 166 8.92 -10.26 4.30
CA SER A 166 9.35 -11.60 3.90
C SER A 166 9.96 -12.40 5.06
N VAL A 167 9.68 -13.71 5.05
CA VAL A 167 10.18 -14.69 6.02
C VAL A 167 11.17 -15.68 5.38
N SER A 168 11.42 -15.57 4.06
CA SER A 168 12.22 -16.54 3.30
C SER A 168 13.72 -16.31 3.46
N SER A 169 14.48 -17.41 3.67
CA SER A 169 15.93 -17.41 3.88
C SER A 169 16.78 -17.15 2.62
N GLU A 170 16.18 -17.16 1.44
CA GLU A 170 16.89 -17.03 0.16
C GLU A 170 17.27 -15.59 -0.21
N ILE A 171 16.73 -14.61 0.47
CA ILE A 171 17.10 -13.21 0.34
C ILE A 171 17.69 -12.82 1.69
N HIS A 172 18.86 -12.16 1.70
CA HIS A 172 19.40 -11.59 2.93
C HIS A 172 18.37 -10.62 3.51
N LEU A 173 17.53 -11.15 4.40
CA LEU A 173 16.47 -10.40 5.05
C LEU A 173 17.12 -9.38 5.97
N PRO A 174 16.72 -8.12 5.90
CA PRO A 174 17.11 -7.14 6.90
C PRO A 174 16.73 -7.66 8.30
N THR A 175 17.58 -7.41 9.28
CA THR A 175 17.23 -7.64 10.68
C THR A 175 15.95 -6.86 11.03
N TYR A 176 15.29 -7.20 12.13
CA TYR A 176 14.12 -6.43 12.57
C TYR A 176 14.42 -4.93 12.70
N GLY A 177 15.59 -4.56 13.24
CA GLY A 177 16.01 -3.16 13.33
C GLY A 177 16.13 -2.49 11.96
N GLN A 178 16.68 -3.19 10.96
CA GLN A 178 16.75 -2.68 9.58
C GLN A 178 15.37 -2.52 8.95
N ARG A 179 14.43 -3.43 9.21
CA ARG A 179 13.04 -3.30 8.73
C ARG A 179 12.34 -2.10 9.33
N VAL A 180 12.47 -1.90 10.65
CA VAL A 180 11.95 -0.71 11.33
C VAL A 180 12.56 0.55 10.73
N ALA A 181 13.89 0.63 10.61
CA ALA A 181 14.57 1.77 10.02
C ALA A 181 14.11 2.02 8.58
N TYR A 182 13.96 0.95 7.78
CA TYR A 182 13.55 1.04 6.37
C TYR A 182 12.14 1.63 6.21
N VAL A 183 11.18 1.21 7.07
CA VAL A 183 9.82 1.78 7.08
C VAL A 183 9.84 3.21 7.59
N THR A 184 10.60 3.49 8.67
CA THR A 184 10.69 4.82 9.26
C THR A 184 11.30 5.84 8.29
N LEU A 185 12.27 5.43 7.46
CA LEU A 185 12.88 6.31 6.44
C LEU A 185 11.90 6.70 5.32
N ALA A 186 10.82 5.96 5.11
CA ALA A 186 9.80 6.34 4.13
C ALA A 186 8.88 7.47 4.63
N ILE A 187 8.74 7.63 5.95
CA ILE A 187 7.90 8.69 6.55
C ILE A 187 8.34 10.08 6.08
N PRO A 188 9.60 10.52 6.22
CA PRO A 188 9.99 11.85 5.74
C PRO A 188 9.78 12.04 4.23
N VAL A 189 9.84 10.99 3.41
CA VAL A 189 9.58 11.11 1.96
C VAL A 189 8.14 11.52 1.71
N ILE A 190 7.18 10.84 2.34
CA ILE A 190 5.75 11.14 2.22
C ILE A 190 5.45 12.50 2.88
N PHE A 191 6.00 12.76 4.06
CA PHE A 191 5.81 13.99 4.81
C PHE A 191 6.22 15.21 3.98
N PHE A 192 7.44 15.24 3.45
CA PHE A 192 7.93 16.39 2.68
C PHE A 192 7.17 16.57 1.36
N ALA A 193 6.76 15.49 0.71
CA ALA A 193 5.90 15.58 -0.47
C ALA A 193 4.53 16.19 -0.10
N GLY A 194 3.92 15.75 1.00
CA GLY A 194 2.67 16.30 1.49
C GLY A 194 2.78 17.78 1.89
N VAL A 195 3.86 18.17 2.59
CA VAL A 195 4.13 19.58 2.92
C VAL A 195 4.33 20.43 1.65
N ALA A 196 5.05 19.91 0.65
CA ALA A 196 5.23 20.61 -0.62
C ALA A 196 3.88 20.85 -1.31
N MET A 197 2.99 19.85 -1.36
CA MET A 197 1.64 20.02 -1.91
C MET A 197 0.81 21.03 -1.11
N MET A 198 0.88 21.03 0.21
CA MET A 198 0.19 22.02 1.05
C MET A 198 0.73 23.44 0.90
N SER A 199 1.92 23.60 0.34
CA SER A 199 2.56 24.90 0.10
C SER A 199 2.34 25.42 -1.32
N MET A 200 1.57 24.73 -2.17
CA MET A 200 1.29 25.16 -3.54
C MET A 200 0.20 26.23 -3.57
N ASP A 201 0.49 27.37 -4.17
CA ASP A 201 -0.50 28.43 -4.44
C ASP A 201 -1.30 28.16 -5.73
N HIS A 202 -0.79 27.27 -6.59
CA HIS A 202 -1.42 26.88 -7.84
C HIS A 202 -1.30 25.36 -8.05
N PRO A 203 -2.39 24.66 -8.42
CA PRO A 203 -2.31 23.25 -8.76
C PRO A 203 -1.49 23.07 -10.05
N LEU A 204 -0.70 22.00 -10.13
CA LEU A 204 0.05 21.64 -11.33
C LEU A 204 -0.86 21.16 -12.47
N ALA A 205 -2.01 20.59 -12.12
CA ALA A 205 -3.08 20.21 -13.03
C ALA A 205 -4.42 20.68 -12.47
N THR A 206 -5.31 21.16 -13.33
CA THR A 206 -6.72 21.38 -12.98
C THR A 206 -7.48 20.09 -13.25
N MET A 207 -7.83 19.38 -12.19
CA MET A 207 -8.63 18.17 -12.28
C MET A 207 -10.13 18.51 -12.29
N GLY A 208 -10.87 17.84 -13.15
CA GLY A 208 -12.32 18.05 -13.24
C GLY A 208 -12.70 19.48 -13.60
N ASN A 209 -13.89 19.90 -13.15
CA ASN A 209 -14.45 21.23 -13.38
C ASN A 209 -14.31 22.13 -12.13
N LEU A 210 -13.20 22.00 -11.39
CA LEU A 210 -12.94 22.79 -10.20
C LEU A 210 -12.58 24.23 -10.56
N SER A 211 -13.06 25.20 -9.79
CA SER A 211 -12.53 26.57 -9.83
C SER A 211 -11.10 26.58 -9.28
N SER A 212 -10.30 27.61 -9.63
CA SER A 212 -8.92 27.70 -9.17
C SER A 212 -8.77 27.63 -7.65
N SER A 213 -9.67 28.24 -6.89
CA SER A 213 -9.67 28.17 -5.42
C SER A 213 -10.02 26.79 -4.88
N GLN A 214 -10.97 26.09 -5.51
CA GLN A 214 -11.30 24.71 -5.15
C GLN A 214 -10.15 23.75 -5.46
N ALA A 215 -9.48 23.92 -6.59
CA ALA A 215 -8.35 23.11 -6.98
C ALA A 215 -7.16 23.29 -6.03
N VAL A 216 -6.85 24.53 -5.60
CA VAL A 216 -5.82 24.77 -4.57
C VAL A 216 -6.20 24.12 -3.24
N HIS A 217 -7.48 24.27 -2.82
CA HIS A 217 -7.95 23.64 -1.59
C HIS A 217 -7.82 22.10 -1.65
N ASP A 218 -8.16 21.49 -2.77
CA ASP A 218 -8.06 20.04 -2.98
C ASP A 218 -6.60 19.55 -2.95
N VAL A 219 -5.67 20.29 -3.57
CA VAL A 219 -4.22 19.99 -3.47
C VAL A 219 -3.72 20.06 -2.03
N HIS A 220 -4.17 21.06 -1.25
CA HIS A 220 -3.83 21.12 0.18
C HIS A 220 -4.41 19.93 0.95
N GLN A 221 -5.64 19.51 0.65
CA GLN A 221 -6.22 18.29 1.23
C GLN A 221 -5.45 17.03 0.82
N ALA A 222 -4.98 16.96 -0.43
CA ALA A 222 -4.15 15.86 -0.91
C ALA A 222 -2.84 15.75 -0.10
N GLY A 223 -2.16 16.87 0.14
CA GLY A 223 -0.99 16.91 1.03
C GLY A 223 -1.30 16.46 2.45
N LEU A 224 -2.45 16.89 3.01
CA LEU A 224 -2.89 16.46 4.34
C LEU A 224 -3.20 14.95 4.39
N VAL A 225 -3.83 14.39 3.36
CA VAL A 225 -4.07 12.94 3.24
C VAL A 225 -2.75 12.18 3.24
N MET A 226 -1.74 12.63 2.50
CA MET A 226 -0.41 12.01 2.52
C MET A 226 0.19 12.00 3.93
N ILE A 227 0.17 13.12 4.64
CA ILE A 227 0.74 13.22 6.00
C ILE A 227 -0.06 12.40 7.01
N VAL A 228 -1.38 12.59 7.08
CA VAL A 228 -2.18 11.96 8.13
C VAL A 228 -2.37 10.47 7.87
N VAL A 229 -2.75 10.09 6.66
CA VAL A 229 -3.04 8.69 6.32
C VAL A 229 -1.74 7.95 5.97
N GLY A 230 -0.89 8.52 5.12
CA GLY A 230 0.34 7.89 4.67
C GLY A 230 1.34 7.67 5.80
N ASP A 231 1.70 8.73 6.51
CA ASP A 231 2.64 8.63 7.64
C ASP A 231 2.03 7.92 8.83
N GLY A 232 0.71 8.05 9.05
CA GLY A 232 -0.02 7.31 10.06
C GLY A 232 0.07 5.80 9.85
N LEU A 233 -0.17 5.30 8.62
CA LEU A 233 -0.04 3.88 8.28
C LEU A 233 1.40 3.40 8.38
N LEU A 234 2.38 4.15 7.88
CA LEU A 234 3.79 3.79 7.99
C LEU A 234 4.24 3.73 9.46
N SER A 235 3.81 4.68 10.28
CA SER A 235 4.08 4.69 11.71
C SER A 235 3.46 3.48 12.41
N PHE A 236 2.24 3.11 12.05
CA PHE A 236 1.59 1.90 12.55
C PHE A 236 2.40 0.63 12.21
N TYR A 237 2.87 0.50 10.97
CA TYR A 237 3.75 -0.61 10.58
C TYR A 237 5.08 -0.59 11.32
N ALA A 238 5.73 0.57 11.46
CA ALA A 238 6.99 0.70 12.19
C ALA A 238 6.84 0.29 13.66
N ILE A 239 5.77 0.74 14.32
CA ILE A 239 5.45 0.36 15.71
C ILE A 239 5.18 -1.14 15.82
N GLY A 240 4.41 -1.72 14.90
CA GLY A 240 4.14 -3.16 14.87
C GLY A 240 5.42 -4.00 14.71
N LEU A 241 6.31 -3.60 13.81
CA LEU A 241 7.61 -4.24 13.61
C LEU A 241 8.52 -4.08 14.85
N PHE A 242 8.54 -2.90 15.46
CA PHE A 242 9.30 -2.65 16.68
C PHE A 242 8.79 -3.50 17.85
N ALA A 243 7.47 -3.58 18.04
CA ALA A 243 6.86 -4.43 19.06
C ALA A 243 7.20 -5.92 18.83
N ALA A 244 7.14 -6.40 17.60
CA ALA A 244 7.54 -7.77 17.26
C ALA A 244 9.03 -8.02 17.55
N TRP A 245 9.90 -7.07 17.23
CA TRP A 245 11.32 -7.13 17.56
C TRP A 245 11.56 -7.20 19.09
N TRP A 246 10.92 -6.31 19.82
CA TRP A 246 11.02 -6.25 21.27
C TRP A 246 10.58 -7.55 21.95
N MET A 247 9.44 -8.11 21.54
CA MET A 247 8.93 -9.38 22.04
C MET A 247 9.87 -10.56 21.73
N SER A 248 10.43 -10.61 20.52
CA SER A 248 11.38 -11.66 20.12
C SER A 248 12.69 -11.61 20.94
N GLY A 249 13.16 -10.42 21.30
CA GLY A 249 14.33 -10.23 22.13
C GLY A 249 14.12 -10.69 23.58
N ARG A 250 12.91 -10.52 24.11
CA ARG A 250 12.54 -11.03 25.45
C ARG A 250 12.47 -12.55 25.51
N ALA A 251 11.86 -13.18 24.50
CA ALA A 251 11.76 -14.64 24.43
C ALA A 251 13.15 -15.33 24.46
N ARG A 252 14.15 -14.72 23.81
CA ARG A 252 15.54 -15.24 23.85
C ARG A 252 16.23 -15.07 25.21
N ARG A 253 15.84 -14.08 26.01
CA ARG A 253 16.45 -13.82 27.33
C ARG A 253 15.86 -14.69 28.46
N VAL A 254 14.67 -15.21 28.26
CA VAL A 254 13.96 -16.04 29.28
C VAL A 254 14.42 -17.49 29.26
N ASP A 255 15.13 -17.95 28.24
CA ASP A 255 15.72 -19.30 28.19
C ASP A 255 17.26 -19.27 28.11
N PRO A 256 17.99 -18.85 29.16
CA PRO A 256 19.45 -18.84 29.19
C PRO A 256 20.07 -20.24 29.30
N LEU A 257 19.26 -21.30 29.52
CA LEU A 257 19.76 -22.64 29.78
C LEU A 257 19.47 -23.66 28.69
N GLY A 258 18.87 -23.26 27.57
CA GLY A 258 18.67 -24.12 26.40
C GLY A 258 17.82 -25.37 26.64
N ARG A 259 17.02 -25.44 27.71
CA ARG A 259 16.19 -26.60 28.07
C ARG A 259 14.80 -26.59 27.45
N GLY A 260 14.37 -25.47 26.90
CA GLY A 260 13.19 -25.39 26.06
C GLY A 260 13.56 -25.75 24.63
N ARG A 261 13.27 -26.96 24.19
CA ARG A 261 13.29 -27.32 22.78
C ARG A 261 12.30 -26.41 22.07
N LEU A 262 12.74 -25.18 21.71
CA LEU A 262 12.13 -24.47 20.62
C LEU A 262 12.44 -25.27 19.37
N VAL A 263 11.59 -26.24 19.06
CA VAL A 263 11.41 -26.68 17.68
C VAL A 263 10.84 -25.45 16.96
N VAL A 264 11.73 -24.50 16.64
CA VAL A 264 11.49 -23.57 15.54
C VAL A 264 11.56 -24.48 14.34
N SER A 265 10.42 -25.06 13.98
CA SER A 265 10.20 -25.63 12.68
C SER A 265 10.62 -24.54 11.67
N ALA A 266 11.84 -24.66 11.20
CA ALA A 266 12.33 -23.97 10.01
C ALA A 266 11.59 -24.62 8.84
N THR A 267 10.45 -24.04 8.44
CA THR A 267 9.79 -24.25 7.15
C THR A 267 9.22 -22.90 6.67
#